data_2748ad7652cc133a4c9681791a3d61c6
#
_entry.id   2748ad7652cc133a4c9681791a3d61c6
#
_cell.length_a   1.000
_cell.length_b   1.000
_cell.length_c   1.000
_cell.angle_alpha   90.00
_cell.angle_beta   90.00
_cell.angle_gamma   90.00
#
_symmetry.space_group_name_H-M   'P 1'
#
loop_
_entity.id
_entity.type
_entity.pdbx_description
1 polymer ?
#
loop_
_entity_poly.entity_id
_entity_poly.type
_entity_poly.pdbx_seq_one_letter_code
_entity_poly.pdbx_strand_id
1 'polypeptide(L)'
;MAVIASSDWPRRESPSGMSMVESLLALPVLLFFGFVIVQVGLLWHAKFALTHAALVAAQQGSLSHGSHQAIRDGVIRGLFPLFGRAKAPSELGPELLRASLEVSRGIALGWIRWQVISPTQQSFQDWGERADPLLSPGVALGDTEIPAHGVAGLAGRRKPKTGIAEFYQGLPVGSASGQTLLEANNLKVHLQVGIPLQMPVAGQVMARALSFWAGCGFGLTHPARPIGLVDFGRDADPSRFHPSIQCRALSNFDDRGRWAPRWPVGASAVVQMQSNARQSLMVLRDRQQSPTKTSP
;
A
#
# COMPACT_ATOMS: atom_id res chain seq x y z
N MET A 1 84.62 20.01 11.36
CA MET A 1 84.07 19.52 10.10
C MET A 1 82.73 18.89 10.40
N ALA A 2 81.59 19.60 10.12
CA ALA A 2 80.28 19.12 10.31
C ALA A 2 79.68 18.83 8.93
N VAL A 3 79.36 17.58 8.65
CA VAL A 3 78.74 17.12 7.41
C VAL A 3 77.23 17.36 7.55
N ILE A 4 76.70 18.28 6.77
CA ILE A 4 75.28 18.55 6.66
C ILE A 4 74.67 17.48 5.73
N ALA A 5 73.93 16.55 6.31
CA ALA A 5 73.14 15.60 5.52
C ALA A 5 71.96 16.33 4.87
N SER A 6 71.95 16.37 3.56
CA SER A 6 70.82 16.85 2.76
C SER A 6 69.63 15.85 2.91
N SER A 7 68.57 16.27 3.54
CA SER A 7 67.31 15.53 3.58
C SER A 7 66.62 15.64 2.22
N ASP A 8 66.69 14.58 1.42
CA ASP A 8 65.85 14.40 0.23
C ASP A 8 64.39 14.20 0.65
N TRP A 9 63.61 15.24 0.63
CA TRP A 9 62.16 15.14 0.73
C TRP A 9 61.63 14.55 -0.57
N PRO A 10 60.82 13.45 -0.49
CA PRO A 10 60.21 12.91 -1.71
C PRO A 10 59.36 14.00 -2.35
N ARG A 11 59.62 14.30 -3.62
CA ARG A 11 58.78 15.18 -4.44
C ARG A 11 57.40 14.59 -4.40
N ARG A 12 56.43 15.31 -3.80
CA ARG A 12 55.03 15.07 -4.00
C ARG A 12 54.74 15.20 -5.49
N GLU A 13 54.53 14.08 -6.15
CA GLU A 13 53.96 14.07 -7.48
C GLU A 13 52.63 14.83 -7.39
N SER A 14 52.57 15.96 -8.07
CA SER A 14 51.32 16.70 -8.23
C SER A 14 50.32 15.75 -8.88
N PRO A 15 49.11 15.55 -8.33
CA PRO A 15 48.11 14.70 -8.96
C PRO A 15 47.88 15.26 -10.37
N SER A 16 48.29 14.50 -11.37
CA SER A 16 48.06 14.81 -12.78
C SER A 16 46.57 15.05 -12.94
N GLY A 17 46.16 16.27 -13.32
CA GLY A 17 44.77 16.66 -13.44
C GLY A 17 44.03 15.61 -14.26
N MET A 18 42.89 15.15 -13.70
CA MET A 18 42.02 14.21 -14.36
C MET A 18 41.76 14.67 -15.80
N SER A 19 42.06 13.82 -16.78
CA SER A 19 41.89 14.17 -18.19
C SER A 19 40.51 14.74 -18.44
N MET A 20 40.35 15.80 -19.19
CA MET A 20 39.05 16.43 -19.52
C MET A 20 38.08 15.40 -20.09
N VAL A 21 38.60 14.42 -20.84
CA VAL A 21 37.81 13.29 -21.38
C VAL A 21 37.29 12.39 -20.27
N GLU A 22 38.08 12.11 -19.24
CA GLU A 22 37.67 11.29 -18.09
C GLU A 22 36.55 11.98 -17.30
N SER A 23 36.64 13.29 -17.09
CA SER A 23 35.59 14.08 -16.47
C SER A 23 34.30 14.09 -17.29
N LEU A 24 34.38 14.18 -18.62
CA LEU A 24 33.22 14.12 -19.51
C LEU A 24 32.49 12.77 -19.46
N LEU A 25 33.22 11.67 -19.23
CA LEU A 25 32.63 10.34 -19.09
C LEU A 25 32.13 10.09 -17.66
N ALA A 26 32.85 10.54 -16.65
CA ALA A 26 32.49 10.31 -15.24
C ALA A 26 31.26 11.13 -14.80
N LEU A 27 31.13 12.39 -15.25
CA LEU A 27 30.09 13.30 -14.81
C LEU A 27 28.66 12.80 -15.12
N PRO A 28 28.30 12.31 -16.32
CA PRO A 28 26.98 11.77 -16.60
C PRO A 28 26.65 10.56 -15.74
N VAL A 29 27.63 9.71 -15.46
CA VAL A 29 27.46 8.52 -14.62
C VAL A 29 27.18 8.92 -13.17
N LEU A 30 27.95 9.87 -12.63
CA LEU A 30 27.73 10.39 -11.28
C LEU A 30 26.37 11.08 -11.15
N LEU A 31 25.97 11.90 -12.15
CA LEU A 31 24.65 12.52 -12.18
C LEU A 31 23.53 11.48 -12.22
N PHE A 32 23.67 10.43 -13.02
CA PHE A 32 22.70 9.34 -13.07
C PHE A 32 22.53 8.68 -11.71
N PHE A 33 23.62 8.31 -11.04
CA PHE A 33 23.55 7.75 -9.67
C PHE A 33 22.97 8.73 -8.68
N GLY A 34 23.30 10.02 -8.75
CA GLY A 34 22.69 11.07 -7.94
C GLY A 34 21.16 11.10 -8.11
N PHE A 35 20.67 11.06 -9.34
CA PHE A 35 19.22 11.00 -9.61
C PHE A 35 18.56 9.72 -9.11
N VAL A 36 19.25 8.58 -9.18
CA VAL A 36 18.75 7.31 -8.62
C VAL A 36 18.60 7.43 -7.10
N ILE A 37 19.59 7.97 -6.40
CA ILE A 37 19.54 8.16 -4.94
C ILE A 37 18.37 9.07 -4.55
N VAL A 38 18.21 10.20 -5.25
CA VAL A 38 17.10 11.12 -5.00
C VAL A 38 15.76 10.42 -5.26
N GLN A 39 15.63 9.67 -6.36
CA GLN A 39 14.39 8.94 -6.67
C GLN A 39 14.06 7.91 -5.61
N VAL A 40 15.04 7.16 -5.11
CA VAL A 40 14.84 6.19 -4.01
C VAL A 40 14.40 6.92 -2.73
N GLY A 41 15.01 8.06 -2.40
CA GLY A 41 14.59 8.90 -1.27
C GLY A 41 13.14 9.36 -1.37
N LEU A 42 12.70 9.79 -2.56
CA LEU A 42 11.31 10.16 -2.82
C LEU A 42 10.34 8.98 -2.65
N LEU A 43 10.71 7.79 -3.12
CA LEU A 43 9.91 6.57 -2.95
C LEU A 43 9.83 6.16 -1.47
N TRP A 44 10.92 6.31 -0.72
CA TRP A 44 10.95 6.05 0.71
C TRP A 44 10.02 7.01 1.46
N HIS A 45 10.10 8.31 1.17
CA HIS A 45 9.18 9.31 1.72
C HIS A 45 7.72 8.98 1.39
N ALA A 46 7.43 8.62 0.14
CA ALA A 46 6.10 8.20 -0.28
C ALA A 46 5.60 6.96 0.49
N LYS A 47 6.49 6.00 0.81
CA LYS A 47 6.15 4.81 1.63
C LYS A 47 5.65 5.23 3.02
N PHE A 48 6.31 6.18 3.68
CA PHE A 48 5.85 6.69 4.99
C PHE A 48 4.49 7.37 4.88
N ALA A 49 4.30 8.24 3.87
CA ALA A 49 3.01 8.88 3.64
C ALA A 49 1.89 7.85 3.36
N LEU A 50 2.19 6.77 2.63
CA LEU A 50 1.25 5.68 2.41
C LEU A 50 0.91 4.92 3.69
N THR A 51 1.88 4.66 4.56
CA THR A 51 1.63 3.99 5.84
C THR A 51 0.68 4.82 6.70
N HIS A 52 0.89 6.15 6.75
CA HIS A 52 -0.03 7.07 7.40
C HIS A 52 -1.42 7.06 6.74
N ALA A 53 -1.49 7.08 5.41
CA ALA A 53 -2.75 7.02 4.67
C ALA A 53 -3.54 5.73 4.95
N ALA A 54 -2.85 4.59 5.00
CA ALA A 54 -3.47 3.31 5.36
C ALA A 54 -4.01 3.32 6.79
N LEU A 55 -3.28 3.94 7.73
CA LEU A 55 -3.73 4.10 9.12
C LEU A 55 -4.98 4.96 9.21
N VAL A 56 -5.00 6.13 8.56
CA VAL A 56 -6.18 7.02 8.52
C VAL A 56 -7.38 6.31 7.91
N ALA A 57 -7.18 5.56 6.83
CA ALA A 57 -8.24 4.77 6.19
C ALA A 57 -8.79 3.68 7.12
N ALA A 58 -7.91 2.97 7.82
CA ALA A 58 -8.30 1.95 8.79
C ALA A 58 -9.04 2.55 10.00
N GLN A 59 -8.61 3.72 10.51
CA GLN A 59 -9.29 4.43 11.59
C GLN A 59 -10.70 4.87 11.18
N GLN A 60 -10.86 5.49 10.00
CA GLN A 60 -12.18 5.89 9.50
C GLN A 60 -13.10 4.66 9.30
N GLY A 61 -12.55 3.58 8.75
CA GLY A 61 -13.26 2.31 8.61
C GLY A 61 -13.68 1.72 9.96
N SER A 62 -12.82 1.76 10.98
CA SER A 62 -13.10 1.19 12.30
C SER A 62 -14.22 1.92 13.05
N LEU A 63 -14.38 3.23 12.81
CA LEU A 63 -15.46 4.06 13.36
C LEU A 63 -16.80 3.86 12.63
N SER A 64 -16.76 3.41 11.38
CA SER A 64 -17.93 3.35 10.49
C SER A 64 -18.25 1.92 10.06
N HIS A 65 -18.25 0.99 10.99
CA HIS A 65 -18.64 -0.41 10.78
C HIS A 65 -17.86 -1.17 9.69
N GLY A 66 -16.65 -0.71 9.35
CA GLY A 66 -15.85 -1.24 8.25
C GLY A 66 -16.34 -0.83 6.87
N SER A 67 -17.16 0.22 6.77
CA SER A 67 -17.76 0.68 5.52
C SER A 67 -16.71 0.98 4.46
N HIS A 68 -16.92 0.42 3.26
CA HIS A 68 -16.05 0.67 2.10
C HIS A 68 -15.98 2.16 1.75
N GLN A 69 -17.07 2.90 1.91
CA GLN A 69 -17.11 4.34 1.66
C GLN A 69 -16.26 5.11 2.66
N ALA A 70 -16.36 4.80 3.96
CA ALA A 70 -15.55 5.44 4.99
C ALA A 70 -14.05 5.16 4.80
N ILE A 71 -13.69 3.93 4.42
CA ILE A 71 -12.30 3.58 4.09
C ILE A 71 -11.84 4.40 2.89
N ARG A 72 -12.65 4.54 1.82
CA ARG A 72 -12.35 5.37 0.66
C ARG A 72 -12.09 6.82 1.04
N ASP A 73 -12.98 7.40 1.85
CA ASP A 73 -12.83 8.79 2.32
C ASP A 73 -11.58 8.96 3.18
N GLY A 74 -11.27 7.96 4.01
CA GLY A 74 -10.02 7.88 4.76
C GLY A 74 -8.77 7.82 3.86
N VAL A 75 -8.83 7.05 2.77
CA VAL A 75 -7.75 6.98 1.75
C VAL A 75 -7.55 8.35 1.11
N ILE A 76 -8.63 9.04 0.71
CA ILE A 76 -8.54 10.37 0.08
C ILE A 76 -7.88 11.36 1.05
N ARG A 77 -8.32 11.40 2.31
CA ARG A 77 -7.75 12.28 3.33
C ARG A 77 -6.30 11.93 3.65
N GLY A 78 -6.00 10.64 3.81
CA GLY A 78 -4.67 10.16 4.14
C GLY A 78 -3.65 10.36 3.02
N LEU A 79 -4.09 10.36 1.75
CA LEU A 79 -3.22 10.62 0.60
C LEU A 79 -3.05 12.11 0.29
N PHE A 80 -3.78 13.01 0.97
CA PHE A 80 -3.65 14.45 0.77
C PHE A 80 -2.20 14.96 0.87
N PRO A 81 -1.37 14.57 1.85
CA PRO A 81 0.01 15.01 1.93
C PRO A 81 0.86 14.63 0.71
N LEU A 82 0.46 13.58 -0.02
CA LEU A 82 1.20 13.08 -1.19
C LEU A 82 0.79 13.81 -2.49
N PHE A 83 -0.48 14.19 -2.62
CA PHE A 83 -1.06 14.78 -3.83
C PHE A 83 -1.45 16.25 -3.68
N GLY A 84 -1.69 16.75 -2.47
CA GLY A 84 -1.99 18.14 -2.20
C GLY A 84 -0.76 19.03 -2.28
N ARG A 85 -0.96 20.29 -2.72
CA ARG A 85 0.09 21.30 -2.88
C ARG A 85 -0.24 22.61 -2.16
N ALA A 86 -1.15 22.57 -1.18
CA ALA A 86 -1.55 23.77 -0.44
C ALA A 86 -0.34 24.43 0.22
N LYS A 87 -0.14 25.72 -0.07
CA LYS A 87 0.91 26.54 0.54
C LYS A 87 0.37 27.44 1.64
N ALA A 88 -0.94 27.69 1.65
CA ALA A 88 -1.63 28.52 2.62
C ALA A 88 -2.93 27.85 3.08
N PRO A 89 -3.42 28.14 4.30
CA PRO A 89 -4.69 27.59 4.80
C PRO A 89 -5.89 27.88 3.90
N SER A 90 -5.91 29.01 3.21
CA SER A 90 -6.97 29.41 2.28
C SER A 90 -7.06 28.50 1.04
N GLU A 91 -5.98 27.84 0.69
CA GLU A 91 -5.90 26.93 -0.47
C GLU A 91 -6.31 25.49 -0.14
N LEU A 92 -6.51 25.15 1.14
CA LEU A 92 -6.80 23.79 1.57
C LEU A 92 -8.06 23.21 0.91
N GLY A 93 -9.13 24.00 0.77
CA GLY A 93 -10.39 23.53 0.16
C GLY A 93 -10.22 23.14 -1.33
N PRO A 94 -9.74 24.05 -2.17
CA PRO A 94 -9.47 23.75 -3.58
C PRO A 94 -8.47 22.61 -3.78
N GLU A 95 -7.40 22.56 -2.98
CA GLU A 95 -6.38 21.52 -3.08
C GLU A 95 -6.87 20.15 -2.58
N LEU A 96 -7.74 20.12 -1.58
CA LEU A 96 -8.39 18.86 -1.16
C LEU A 96 -9.30 18.32 -2.27
N LEU A 97 -10.06 19.19 -2.94
CA LEU A 97 -10.87 18.79 -4.09
C LEU A 97 -10.00 18.24 -5.21
N ARG A 98 -8.91 18.92 -5.54
CA ARG A 98 -7.95 18.46 -6.54
C ARG A 98 -7.33 17.11 -6.18
N ALA A 99 -6.87 16.95 -4.94
CA ALA A 99 -6.32 15.68 -4.45
C ALA A 99 -7.38 14.56 -4.51
N SER A 100 -8.64 14.85 -4.17
CA SER A 100 -9.73 13.89 -4.24
C SER A 100 -10.03 13.43 -5.68
N LEU A 101 -9.95 14.35 -6.64
CA LEU A 101 -10.10 14.05 -8.06
C LEU A 101 -8.94 13.19 -8.57
N GLU A 102 -7.69 13.50 -8.17
CA GLU A 102 -6.52 12.70 -8.55
C GLU A 102 -6.58 11.29 -7.97
N VAL A 103 -6.98 11.14 -6.70
CA VAL A 103 -7.21 9.83 -6.08
C VAL A 103 -8.33 9.08 -6.79
N SER A 104 -9.45 9.73 -7.08
CA SER A 104 -10.59 9.11 -7.79
C SER A 104 -10.18 8.65 -9.20
N ARG A 105 -9.39 9.46 -9.90
CA ARG A 105 -8.79 9.10 -11.18
C ARG A 105 -7.85 7.90 -11.04
N GLY A 106 -7.02 7.89 -9.99
CA GLY A 106 -6.12 6.77 -9.69
C GLY A 106 -6.85 5.46 -9.45
N ILE A 107 -8.01 5.53 -8.78
CA ILE A 107 -8.89 4.38 -8.57
C ILE A 107 -9.47 3.90 -9.91
N ALA A 108 -9.99 4.83 -10.73
CA ALA A 108 -10.57 4.50 -12.03
C ALA A 108 -9.55 3.90 -13.00
N LEU A 109 -8.33 4.44 -13.02
CA LEU A 109 -7.22 3.92 -13.84
C LEU A 109 -6.55 2.67 -13.25
N GLY A 110 -6.87 2.31 -11.98
CA GLY A 110 -6.42 1.09 -11.32
C GLY A 110 -4.99 1.12 -10.77
N TRP A 111 -4.36 2.31 -10.64
CA TRP A 111 -3.07 2.46 -9.97
C TRP A 111 -3.19 2.88 -8.49
N ILE A 112 -4.41 3.12 -7.99
CA ILE A 112 -4.75 3.19 -6.56
C ILE A 112 -5.76 2.09 -6.26
N ARG A 113 -5.45 1.24 -5.29
CA ARG A 113 -6.35 0.20 -4.79
C ARG A 113 -6.19 0.03 -3.30
N TRP A 114 -7.28 -0.32 -2.63
CA TRP A 114 -7.25 -0.79 -1.25
C TRP A 114 -8.06 -2.07 -1.12
N GLN A 115 -7.70 -2.85 -0.13
CA GLN A 115 -8.32 -4.13 0.17
C GLN A 115 -8.44 -4.27 1.68
N VAL A 116 -9.61 -4.73 2.14
CA VAL A 116 -9.80 -5.18 3.51
C VAL A 116 -9.31 -6.62 3.59
N ILE A 117 -8.33 -6.87 4.45
CA ILE A 117 -7.73 -8.18 4.66
C ILE A 117 -8.42 -8.89 5.83
N SER A 118 -8.77 -8.16 6.88
CA SER A 118 -9.50 -8.64 8.05
C SER A 118 -10.53 -7.57 8.44
N PRO A 119 -11.74 -7.97 8.90
CA PRO A 119 -12.27 -9.34 8.96
C PRO A 119 -12.56 -9.94 7.57
N THR A 120 -12.52 -11.26 7.48
CA THR A 120 -12.83 -12.03 6.28
C THR A 120 -14.29 -12.49 6.32
N GLN A 121 -14.82 -13.03 5.21
CA GLN A 121 -16.12 -13.65 5.19
C GLN A 121 -16.19 -14.85 6.16
N GLN A 122 -15.10 -15.61 6.27
CA GLN A 122 -14.99 -16.71 7.22
C GLN A 122 -15.00 -16.22 8.67
N SER A 123 -14.42 -15.04 8.95
CA SER A 123 -14.49 -14.42 10.28
C SER A 123 -15.95 -14.10 10.67
N PHE A 124 -16.79 -13.68 9.71
CA PHE A 124 -18.22 -13.49 9.95
C PHE A 124 -18.97 -14.81 10.13
N GLN A 125 -18.56 -15.90 9.47
CA GLN A 125 -19.14 -17.22 9.70
C GLN A 125 -18.86 -17.73 11.12
N ASP A 126 -17.64 -17.54 11.61
CA ASP A 126 -17.24 -17.98 12.96
C ASP A 126 -17.84 -17.10 14.05
N TRP A 127 -17.68 -15.79 13.93
CA TRP A 127 -17.89 -14.84 15.02
C TRP A 127 -19.06 -13.88 14.82
N GLY A 128 -19.62 -13.85 13.61
CA GLY A 128 -20.70 -12.93 13.28
C GLY A 128 -21.99 -13.29 14.01
N GLU A 129 -22.68 -12.29 14.53
CA GLU A 129 -24.03 -12.40 15.10
C GLU A 129 -25.04 -11.70 14.19
N ARG A 130 -26.29 -12.14 14.27
CA ARG A 130 -27.37 -11.41 13.60
C ARG A 130 -27.51 -10.04 14.26
N ALA A 131 -27.41 -9.01 13.47
CA ALA A 131 -27.58 -7.65 13.94
C ALA A 131 -29.02 -7.45 14.44
N ASP A 132 -29.15 -6.87 15.63
CA ASP A 132 -30.45 -6.50 16.18
C ASP A 132 -30.76 -5.06 15.73
N PRO A 133 -31.84 -4.84 14.95
CA PRO A 133 -32.24 -3.51 14.51
C PRO A 133 -32.54 -2.53 15.65
N LEU A 134 -32.93 -3.06 16.83
CA LEU A 134 -33.21 -2.23 18.01
C LEU A 134 -31.91 -1.69 18.65
N LEU A 135 -30.84 -2.49 18.63
CA LEU A 135 -29.54 -2.12 19.22
C LEU A 135 -28.62 -1.40 18.23
N SER A 136 -28.81 -1.65 16.95
CA SER A 136 -27.98 -1.11 15.86
C SER A 136 -28.85 -0.37 14.83
N PRO A 137 -29.18 0.91 15.03
CA PRO A 137 -30.01 1.68 14.10
C PRO A 137 -29.44 1.69 12.69
N GLY A 138 -30.28 1.53 11.68
CA GLY A 138 -29.87 1.56 10.26
C GLY A 138 -29.26 0.27 9.73
N VAL A 139 -29.42 -0.85 10.46
CA VAL A 139 -29.01 -2.19 10.00
C VAL A 139 -30.09 -2.78 9.11
N ALA A 140 -29.70 -3.39 8.00
CA ALA A 140 -30.59 -4.19 7.18
C ALA A 140 -31.01 -5.47 7.93
N LEU A 141 -32.27 -5.87 7.78
CA LEU A 141 -32.75 -7.12 8.35
C LEU A 141 -31.92 -8.30 7.83
N GLY A 142 -31.35 -9.06 8.77
CA GLY A 142 -30.53 -10.24 8.44
C GLY A 142 -29.04 -9.96 8.22
N ASP A 143 -28.59 -8.73 8.43
CA ASP A 143 -27.14 -8.43 8.40
C ASP A 143 -26.41 -9.11 9.55
N THR A 144 -25.12 -9.36 9.33
CA THR A 144 -24.25 -10.03 10.31
C THR A 144 -23.20 -9.05 10.81
N GLU A 145 -23.08 -8.97 12.13
CA GLU A 145 -22.12 -8.10 12.81
C GLU A 145 -21.12 -8.90 13.65
N ILE A 146 -19.85 -8.48 13.66
CA ILE A 146 -18.85 -8.91 14.65
C ILE A 146 -18.81 -7.82 15.73
N PRO A 147 -19.05 -8.14 17.03
CA PRO A 147 -19.09 -7.14 18.09
C PRO A 147 -17.73 -6.50 18.31
N ALA A 148 -17.72 -5.18 18.47
CA ALA A 148 -16.50 -4.42 18.80
C ALA A 148 -16.35 -4.20 20.31
N HIS A 149 -17.44 -4.07 21.04
CA HIS A 149 -17.43 -3.75 22.46
C HIS A 149 -17.39 -5.00 23.33
N GLY A 150 -16.65 -4.93 24.44
CA GLY A 150 -16.55 -6.03 25.39
C GLY A 150 -15.77 -7.25 24.92
N VAL A 151 -15.11 -7.16 23.77
CA VAL A 151 -14.45 -8.30 23.10
C VAL A 151 -13.42 -8.97 24.00
N ALA A 152 -12.65 -8.21 24.78
CA ALA A 152 -11.67 -8.77 25.71
C ALA A 152 -12.31 -9.68 26.77
N GLY A 153 -13.47 -9.29 27.31
CA GLY A 153 -14.22 -10.10 28.27
C GLY A 153 -14.97 -11.27 27.65
N LEU A 154 -15.34 -11.17 26.38
CA LEU A 154 -16.08 -12.19 25.63
C LEU A 154 -15.17 -13.22 24.96
N ALA A 155 -13.93 -12.85 24.65
CA ALA A 155 -13.03 -13.66 23.83
C ALA A 155 -12.77 -15.07 24.38
N GLY A 156 -12.66 -15.20 25.71
CA GLY A 156 -12.49 -16.51 26.35
C GLY A 156 -13.79 -17.30 26.57
N ARG A 157 -14.95 -16.63 26.57
CA ARG A 157 -16.26 -17.25 26.87
C ARG A 157 -17.05 -17.61 25.61
N ARG A 158 -16.81 -16.87 24.53
CA ARG A 158 -17.54 -17.04 23.28
C ARG A 158 -16.92 -18.15 22.44
N LYS A 159 -17.76 -19.05 21.97
CA LYS A 159 -17.36 -20.12 21.06
C LYS A 159 -17.68 -19.71 19.61
N PRO A 160 -16.79 -20.03 18.64
CA PRO A 160 -17.08 -19.82 17.24
C PRO A 160 -18.25 -20.72 16.80
N LYS A 161 -19.09 -20.24 15.88
CA LYS A 161 -20.28 -20.96 15.42
C LYS A 161 -19.95 -22.21 14.59
N THR A 162 -18.85 -22.16 13.85
CA THR A 162 -18.42 -23.27 12.98
C THR A 162 -17.64 -24.36 13.71
N GLY A 163 -17.29 -24.13 14.98
CA GLY A 163 -16.51 -25.03 15.83
C GLY A 163 -15.15 -24.46 16.18
N ILE A 164 -14.51 -25.06 17.18
CA ILE A 164 -13.19 -24.70 17.66
C ILE A 164 -12.16 -25.56 16.91
N ALA A 165 -11.25 -24.93 16.18
CA ALA A 165 -10.13 -25.63 15.56
C ALA A 165 -9.04 -25.95 16.58
N GLU A 166 -8.64 -24.95 17.38
CA GLU A 166 -7.61 -25.03 18.39
C GLU A 166 -7.79 -23.92 19.44
N PHE A 167 -6.92 -23.91 20.44
CA PHE A 167 -6.85 -22.81 21.40
C PHE A 167 -5.50 -22.11 21.25
N TYR A 168 -5.55 -20.80 21.02
CA TYR A 168 -4.37 -19.94 20.98
C TYR A 168 -4.36 -19.02 22.20
N GLN A 169 -3.34 -19.13 23.05
CA GLN A 169 -3.23 -18.39 24.32
C GLN A 169 -4.49 -18.50 25.21
N GLY A 170 -5.14 -19.67 25.23
CA GLY A 170 -6.38 -19.89 25.99
C GLY A 170 -7.65 -19.35 25.33
N LEU A 171 -7.56 -18.76 24.14
CA LEU A 171 -8.68 -18.25 23.35
C LEU A 171 -9.08 -19.26 22.28
N PRO A 172 -10.39 -19.51 22.07
CA PRO A 172 -10.85 -20.40 21.02
C PRO A 172 -10.58 -19.78 19.64
N VAL A 173 -10.08 -20.58 18.72
CA VAL A 173 -9.83 -20.24 17.30
C VAL A 173 -10.95 -20.83 16.47
N GLY A 174 -11.55 -20.02 15.59
CA GLY A 174 -12.63 -20.45 14.70
C GLY A 174 -12.13 -21.39 13.61
N SER A 175 -12.90 -22.45 13.32
CA SER A 175 -12.48 -23.47 12.35
C SER A 175 -12.55 -22.99 10.89
N ALA A 176 -13.38 -21.99 10.56
CA ALA A 176 -13.50 -21.49 9.21
C ALA A 176 -12.45 -20.39 8.91
N SER A 177 -12.19 -19.50 9.86
CA SER A 177 -11.30 -18.33 9.65
C SER A 177 -9.87 -18.57 10.13
N GLY A 178 -9.67 -19.53 11.04
CA GLY A 178 -8.38 -19.68 11.74
C GLY A 178 -8.02 -18.48 12.62
N GLN A 179 -9.02 -17.71 13.08
CA GLN A 179 -8.83 -16.49 13.87
C GLN A 179 -9.53 -16.59 15.21
N THR A 180 -8.94 -15.95 16.22
CA THR A 180 -9.64 -15.68 17.48
C THR A 180 -10.63 -14.54 17.31
N LEU A 181 -11.55 -14.34 18.25
CA LEU A 181 -12.48 -13.21 18.23
C LEU A 181 -11.75 -11.86 18.29
N LEU A 182 -10.63 -11.78 19.01
CA LEU A 182 -9.81 -10.56 19.07
C LEU A 182 -9.18 -10.21 17.72
N GLU A 183 -8.69 -11.21 17.01
CA GLU A 183 -8.12 -11.01 15.67
C GLU A 183 -9.19 -10.67 14.63
N ALA A 184 -10.36 -11.32 14.71
CA ALA A 184 -11.51 -11.02 13.86
C ALA A 184 -12.05 -9.60 14.07
N ASN A 185 -11.84 -9.02 15.27
CA ASN A 185 -12.21 -7.63 15.58
C ASN A 185 -11.17 -6.59 15.15
N ASN A 186 -10.11 -6.99 14.48
CA ASN A 186 -9.10 -6.09 13.94
C ASN A 186 -9.37 -5.81 12.46
N LEU A 187 -9.57 -4.53 12.12
CA LEU A 187 -9.65 -4.08 10.74
C LEU A 187 -8.24 -3.95 10.17
N LYS A 188 -7.90 -4.80 9.23
CA LYS A 188 -6.64 -4.73 8.45
C LYS A 188 -6.93 -4.24 7.05
N VAL A 189 -6.40 -3.06 6.72
CA VAL A 189 -6.52 -2.45 5.39
C VAL A 189 -5.16 -2.47 4.72
N HIS A 190 -5.12 -2.94 3.49
CA HIS A 190 -3.96 -2.87 2.62
C HIS A 190 -4.22 -1.86 1.51
N LEU A 191 -3.33 -0.87 1.37
CA LEU A 191 -3.39 0.19 0.38
C LEU A 191 -2.21 0.06 -0.58
N GLN A 192 -2.49 0.10 -1.89
CA GLN A 192 -1.49 0.12 -2.95
C GLN A 192 -1.66 1.37 -3.80
N VAL A 193 -0.57 2.09 -4.04
CA VAL A 193 -0.57 3.33 -4.83
C VAL A 193 0.61 3.37 -5.77
N GLY A 194 0.37 3.74 -7.02
CA GLY A 194 1.41 4.01 -8.00
C GLY A 194 2.02 5.40 -7.80
N ILE A 195 3.26 5.48 -7.34
CA ILE A 195 3.98 6.74 -7.11
C ILE A 195 4.67 7.19 -8.40
N PRO A 196 4.47 8.44 -8.86
CA PRO A 196 5.09 8.91 -10.09
C PRO A 196 6.62 8.96 -9.96
N LEU A 197 7.31 8.48 -10.97
CA LEU A 197 8.76 8.56 -11.07
C LEU A 197 9.13 9.92 -11.65
N GLN A 198 9.61 10.84 -10.81
CA GLN A 198 9.79 12.25 -11.15
C GLN A 198 11.16 12.55 -11.77
N MET A 199 12.19 11.73 -11.46
CA MET A 199 13.53 11.98 -11.95
C MET A 199 13.66 11.63 -13.44
N PRO A 200 14.13 12.59 -14.27
CA PRO A 200 14.34 12.34 -15.69
C PRO A 200 15.40 11.24 -15.87
N VAL A 201 15.29 10.47 -16.94
CA VAL A 201 16.19 9.35 -17.29
C VAL A 201 16.18 8.24 -16.24
N ALA A 202 16.58 8.51 -14.98
CA ALA A 202 16.65 7.52 -13.91
C ALA A 202 15.29 6.84 -13.65
N GLY A 203 14.21 7.62 -13.56
CA GLY A 203 12.86 7.09 -13.40
C GLY A 203 12.42 6.18 -14.54
N GLN A 204 12.74 6.54 -15.78
CA GLN A 204 12.42 5.73 -16.96
C GLN A 204 13.23 4.43 -17.01
N VAL A 205 14.53 4.49 -16.70
CA VAL A 205 15.38 3.30 -16.62
C VAL A 205 14.88 2.35 -15.53
N MET A 206 14.59 2.87 -14.34
CA MET A 206 14.02 2.08 -13.23
C MET A 206 12.69 1.45 -13.62
N ALA A 207 11.78 2.20 -14.28
CA ALA A 207 10.50 1.67 -14.73
C ALA A 207 10.65 0.56 -15.76
N ARG A 208 11.56 0.71 -16.73
CA ARG A 208 11.85 -0.33 -17.73
C ARG A 208 12.44 -1.58 -17.09
N ALA A 209 13.42 -1.41 -16.20
CA ALA A 209 14.00 -2.53 -15.46
C ALA A 209 12.94 -3.28 -14.65
N LEU A 210 12.09 -2.56 -13.92
CA LEU A 210 11.00 -3.15 -13.14
C LEU A 210 9.96 -3.83 -14.05
N SER A 211 9.59 -3.22 -15.18
CA SER A 211 8.66 -3.81 -16.16
C SER A 211 9.19 -5.11 -16.71
N PHE A 212 10.47 -5.16 -17.04
CA PHE A 212 11.15 -6.36 -17.52
C PHE A 212 11.15 -7.46 -16.45
N TRP A 213 11.52 -7.13 -15.21
CA TRP A 213 11.55 -8.09 -14.10
C TRP A 213 10.16 -8.55 -13.65
N ALA A 214 9.17 -7.66 -13.72
CA ALA A 214 7.78 -7.98 -13.41
C ALA A 214 7.07 -8.77 -14.53
N GLY A 215 7.74 -9.02 -15.66
CA GLY A 215 7.14 -9.69 -16.80
C GLY A 215 5.99 -8.90 -17.45
N CYS A 216 5.94 -7.59 -17.21
CA CYS A 216 5.04 -6.68 -17.91
C CYS A 216 5.63 -6.45 -19.30
N GLY A 217 5.34 -7.33 -20.25
CA GLY A 217 5.76 -7.12 -21.64
C GLY A 217 5.27 -5.77 -22.16
N PHE A 218 5.96 -5.19 -23.13
CA PHE A 218 5.57 -3.93 -23.81
C PHE A 218 4.24 -4.04 -24.58
N GLY A 219 3.56 -5.19 -24.51
CA GLY A 219 2.21 -5.43 -24.99
C GLY A 219 1.33 -5.93 -23.84
N LEU A 220 0.18 -5.31 -23.67
CA LEU A 220 -0.85 -5.45 -22.62
C LEU A 220 -1.40 -6.87 -22.36
N THR A 221 -0.77 -7.95 -22.83
CA THR A 221 -1.41 -9.25 -22.99
C THR A 221 -0.81 -10.42 -22.18
N HIS A 222 0.24 -10.23 -21.39
CA HIS A 222 0.77 -11.34 -20.59
C HIS A 222 0.45 -11.23 -19.11
N PRO A 223 -0.10 -12.31 -18.50
CA PRO A 223 -0.24 -12.38 -17.05
C PRO A 223 1.16 -12.38 -16.41
N ALA A 224 1.52 -11.25 -15.85
CA ALA A 224 2.79 -11.09 -15.16
C ALA A 224 2.88 -12.05 -13.97
N ARG A 225 3.98 -12.78 -13.86
CA ARG A 225 4.30 -13.52 -12.64
C ARG A 225 4.49 -12.53 -11.48
N PRO A 226 3.95 -12.80 -10.29
CA PRO A 226 4.15 -11.94 -9.14
C PRO A 226 5.64 -11.99 -8.74
N ILE A 227 6.36 -10.91 -8.96
CA ILE A 227 7.70 -10.74 -8.42
C ILE A 227 7.53 -10.04 -7.08
N GLY A 228 7.80 -10.76 -5.98
CA GLY A 228 7.72 -10.28 -4.61
C GLY A 228 8.82 -9.28 -4.22
N LEU A 229 9.25 -8.41 -5.15
CA LEU A 229 10.44 -7.60 -4.97
C LEU A 229 10.21 -6.22 -4.32
N VAL A 230 8.99 -5.81 -4.06
CA VAL A 230 8.69 -4.43 -3.62
C VAL A 230 7.91 -4.37 -2.32
N ASP A 231 7.94 -5.42 -1.54
CA ASP A 231 7.40 -5.34 -0.20
C ASP A 231 8.53 -5.23 0.83
N PHE A 232 8.83 -4.00 1.23
CA PHE A 232 9.76 -3.72 2.32
C PHE A 232 9.17 -4.05 3.71
N GLY A 233 8.03 -4.75 3.77
CA GLY A 233 7.36 -5.18 4.98
C GLY A 233 7.18 -6.69 5.04
N ARG A 234 7.43 -7.27 6.21
CA ARG A 234 7.33 -8.70 6.52
C ARG A 234 5.96 -9.36 6.28
N ASP A 235 4.92 -8.57 5.96
CA ASP A 235 3.53 -9.02 5.82
C ASP A 235 3.07 -9.18 4.36
N ALA A 236 4.00 -9.21 3.43
CA ALA A 236 3.70 -9.39 2.03
C ALA A 236 3.43 -10.85 1.70
N ASP A 237 2.18 -11.21 1.75
CA ASP A 237 1.71 -12.41 1.08
C ASP A 237 1.81 -12.19 -0.45
N PRO A 238 2.74 -12.84 -1.17
CA PRO A 238 2.93 -12.62 -2.61
C PRO A 238 1.68 -12.98 -3.43
N SER A 239 0.75 -13.78 -2.89
CA SER A 239 -0.53 -14.09 -3.51
C SER A 239 -1.47 -12.88 -3.56
N ARG A 240 -1.19 -11.81 -2.80
CA ARG A 240 -2.02 -10.61 -2.69
C ARG A 240 -1.66 -9.50 -3.69
N PHE A 241 -0.51 -9.61 -4.35
CA PHE A 241 -0.16 -8.70 -5.44
C PHE A 241 -0.86 -9.13 -6.72
N HIS A 242 -1.88 -8.36 -7.13
CA HIS A 242 -2.45 -8.52 -8.45
C HIS A 242 -1.43 -8.05 -9.49
N PRO A 243 -0.87 -8.93 -10.31
CA PRO A 243 0.15 -8.58 -11.31
C PRO A 243 -0.34 -7.49 -12.28
N SER A 244 -1.65 -7.43 -12.52
CA SER A 244 -2.28 -6.40 -13.35
C SER A 244 -2.12 -4.97 -12.81
N ILE A 245 -1.97 -4.77 -11.48
CA ILE A 245 -1.82 -3.42 -10.89
C ILE A 245 -0.41 -2.89 -11.10
N GLN A 246 0.59 -3.74 -10.93
CA GLN A 246 1.99 -3.37 -11.16
C GLN A 246 2.19 -2.96 -12.62
N CYS A 247 1.70 -3.76 -13.54
CA CYS A 247 1.81 -3.47 -14.96
C CYS A 247 1.02 -2.21 -15.35
N ARG A 248 -0.17 -1.99 -14.81
CA ARG A 248 -0.96 -0.76 -15.04
C ARG A 248 -0.27 0.48 -14.51
N ALA A 249 0.35 0.42 -13.34
CA ALA A 249 1.11 1.53 -12.79
C ALA A 249 2.32 1.87 -13.67
N LEU A 250 3.05 0.86 -14.14
CA LEU A 250 4.23 1.04 -14.98
C LEU A 250 3.90 1.47 -16.41
N SER A 251 2.73 1.09 -16.95
CA SER A 251 2.26 1.46 -18.29
C SER A 251 1.36 2.70 -18.30
N ASN A 252 1.37 3.51 -17.24
CA ASN A 252 0.55 4.71 -17.17
C ASN A 252 1.04 5.80 -18.13
N PHE A 253 0.07 6.57 -18.69
CA PHE A 253 0.32 7.71 -19.55
C PHE A 253 -0.24 8.98 -18.89
N ASP A 254 0.40 10.12 -19.14
CA ASP A 254 -0.08 11.43 -18.73
C ASP A 254 -1.20 11.94 -19.64
N ASP A 255 -1.79 13.09 -19.30
CA ASP A 255 -2.87 13.71 -20.09
C ASP A 255 -2.45 14.14 -21.50
N ARG A 256 -1.15 14.18 -21.75
CA ARG A 256 -0.55 14.50 -23.06
C ARG A 256 -0.17 13.25 -23.85
N GLY A 257 -0.57 12.05 -23.38
CA GLY A 257 -0.23 10.78 -24.01
C GLY A 257 1.24 10.37 -23.87
N ARG A 258 2.02 11.04 -23.00
CA ARG A 258 3.42 10.66 -22.76
C ARG A 258 3.46 9.59 -21.69
N TRP A 259 4.39 8.64 -21.85
CA TRP A 259 4.62 7.59 -20.86
C TRP A 259 5.08 8.19 -19.53
N ALA A 260 4.27 8.01 -18.51
CA ALA A 260 4.45 8.51 -17.16
C ALA A 260 4.38 7.35 -16.16
N PRO A 261 5.43 6.52 -16.08
CA PRO A 261 5.43 5.33 -15.26
C PRO A 261 5.30 5.67 -13.77
N ARG A 262 4.57 4.83 -13.05
CA ARG A 262 4.38 4.94 -11.61
C ARG A 262 4.95 3.71 -10.93
N TRP A 263 5.70 3.90 -9.86
CA TRP A 263 6.24 2.81 -9.05
C TRP A 263 5.17 2.32 -8.07
N PRO A 264 4.76 1.04 -8.12
CA PRO A 264 3.77 0.51 -7.20
C PRO A 264 4.35 0.37 -5.79
N VAL A 265 3.76 1.05 -4.82
CA VAL A 265 4.12 0.98 -3.40
C VAL A 265 2.89 0.53 -2.61
N GLY A 266 3.08 -0.41 -1.69
CA GLY A 266 2.02 -0.90 -0.80
C GLY A 266 2.29 -0.53 0.66
N ALA A 267 1.22 -0.33 1.43
CA ALA A 267 1.24 -0.17 2.87
C ALA A 267 0.03 -0.85 3.51
N SER A 268 0.21 -1.37 4.72
CA SER A 268 -0.89 -1.98 5.49
C SER A 268 -0.98 -1.32 6.85
N ALA A 269 -2.21 -1.19 7.34
CA ALA A 269 -2.47 -0.77 8.71
C ALA A 269 -3.48 -1.71 9.36
N VAL A 270 -3.32 -1.90 10.66
CA VAL A 270 -4.23 -2.69 11.50
C VAL A 270 -4.73 -1.79 12.61
N VAL A 271 -6.04 -1.72 12.76
CA VAL A 271 -6.72 -0.95 13.81
C VAL A 271 -7.82 -1.80 14.42
N GLN A 272 -7.94 -1.80 15.73
CA GLN A 272 -9.07 -2.44 16.40
C GLN A 272 -10.37 -1.74 16.04
N MET A 273 -11.42 -2.51 15.72
CA MET A 273 -12.73 -1.96 15.45
C MET A 273 -13.29 -1.24 16.68
N GLN A 274 -13.77 -0.03 16.47
CA GLN A 274 -14.45 0.78 17.50
C GLN A 274 -15.97 0.72 17.37
N SER A 275 -16.46 0.28 16.22
CA SER A 275 -17.87 -0.03 15.97
C SER A 275 -17.99 -1.48 15.48
N ASN A 276 -19.15 -2.10 15.67
CA ASN A 276 -19.37 -3.48 15.20
C ASN A 276 -19.10 -3.56 13.70
N ALA A 277 -18.27 -4.54 13.27
CA ALA A 277 -18.03 -4.76 11.85
C ALA A 277 -19.30 -5.33 11.20
N ARG A 278 -19.76 -4.71 10.10
CA ARG A 278 -20.98 -5.14 9.37
C ARG A 278 -20.60 -5.77 8.03
N GLN A 279 -21.11 -6.97 7.81
CA GLN A 279 -20.80 -7.73 6.59
C GLN A 279 -21.32 -7.02 5.33
N SER A 280 -22.52 -6.43 5.39
CA SER A 280 -23.15 -5.75 4.24
C SER A 280 -22.39 -4.50 3.77
N LEU A 281 -21.73 -3.79 4.68
CA LEU A 281 -20.99 -2.56 4.39
C LEU A 281 -19.55 -2.80 3.92
N MET A 282 -19.04 -4.01 4.14
CA MET A 282 -17.69 -4.41 3.76
C MET A 282 -17.68 -5.06 2.37
N VAL A 283 -16.80 -4.61 1.49
CA VAL A 283 -16.51 -5.33 0.24
C VAL A 283 -15.47 -6.39 0.57
N LEU A 284 -15.94 -7.58 0.89
CA LEU A 284 -15.08 -8.70 1.25
C LEU A 284 -14.46 -9.31 -0.02
N ARG A 285 -13.25 -9.85 0.13
CA ARG A 285 -12.41 -10.36 -0.96
C ARG A 285 -13.10 -11.39 -1.86
N ASP A 286 -13.96 -12.22 -1.29
CA ASP A 286 -14.57 -13.36 -2.01
C ASP A 286 -15.58 -12.94 -3.09
N ARG A 287 -16.17 -11.74 -3.01
CA ARG A 287 -17.03 -11.22 -4.09
C ARG A 287 -16.26 -10.74 -5.32
N GLN A 288 -14.97 -10.46 -5.20
CA GLN A 288 -14.15 -10.00 -6.33
C GLN A 288 -13.51 -11.14 -7.12
N GLN A 289 -13.54 -12.38 -6.62
CA GLN A 289 -12.88 -13.53 -7.24
C GLN A 289 -13.82 -14.54 -7.92
N SER A 290 -15.13 -14.36 -7.87
CA SER A 290 -16.01 -15.14 -8.74
C SER A 290 -15.94 -14.56 -10.15
N PRO A 291 -15.16 -15.15 -11.10
CA PRO A 291 -15.45 -14.94 -12.49
C PRO A 291 -16.87 -15.47 -12.68
N THR A 292 -17.76 -14.62 -13.17
CA THR A 292 -19.04 -15.04 -13.72
C THR A 292 -18.74 -16.24 -14.62
N LYS A 293 -19.05 -17.45 -14.11
CA LYS A 293 -19.22 -18.61 -14.96
C LYS A 293 -20.40 -18.28 -15.85
N THR A 294 -20.13 -17.70 -17.01
CA THR A 294 -21.00 -17.81 -18.15
C THR A 294 -21.02 -19.28 -18.50
N SER A 295 -22.07 -19.96 -18.06
CA SER A 295 -22.44 -21.28 -18.58
C SER A 295 -22.72 -21.17 -20.08
N PRO A 296 -22.31 -22.16 -20.87
CA PRO A 296 -22.54 -22.21 -22.30
C PRO A 296 -24.02 -22.27 -22.66
#